data_caea356d372288a2e88349dbe7428588
#
_entry.id   caea356d372288a2e88349dbe7428588
#
_cell.length_a   1.000
_cell.length_b   1.000
_cell.length_c   1.000
_cell.angle_alpha   90.00
_cell.angle_beta   90.00
_cell.angle_gamma   90.00
#
_symmetry.space_group_name_H-M   'P 1'
#
loop_
_entity.id
_entity.type
_entity.pdbx_description
1 polymer ?
#
loop_
_entity_poly.entity_id
_entity_poly.type
_entity_poly.pdbx_seq_one_letter_code
_entity_poly.pdbx_strand_id
1 'polypeptide(L)'
;MRSQCLCALIWSFLSVVPEPQSGIDTLPGTRPLVMQGDIASQLVEGVDRFLLSELARSVDRRAVHWKRDTSSPAVYNNSVEPNRARLRHILGVRDSRVPFEAPELVNTTQRPALVARGAHYDVFAVRWPVLGNIHGEGLLLVPTKAKPGAHVIAIPDADQTPEQICGLTPGVPEESQFARRLADNGCRVLVPTLIDRHLEKRNNRAALTSRELLYRSAFELGRHLIGYELHKVLAAVDWFSKEGGEDARIGVFGYGEGGMLALYSAAIDTRIDVCGVSGFFGSRQNLWNEPIDRNVFGLLDQFGDAELATLVSPRPLVIENRSFPKVSLPSQGGAPAELAAPIDALKE
;
A
#
# COMPACT_ATOMS: atom_id res chain seq x y z
N MET A 1 -25.20 -93.74 -36.22
CA MET A 1 -24.73 -94.34 -34.95
C MET A 1 -24.57 -93.19 -33.96
N ARG A 2 -25.35 -93.30 -32.95
CA ARG A 2 -25.36 -92.58 -31.61
C ARG A 2 -24.90 -91.14 -31.51
N SER A 3 -25.89 -90.34 -31.48
CA SER A 3 -25.93 -89.00 -30.91
C SER A 3 -25.76 -88.99 -29.36
N GLN A 4 -24.95 -88.16 -28.80
CA GLN A 4 -25.01 -87.79 -27.35
C GLN A 4 -25.23 -86.30 -27.22
N CYS A 5 -26.43 -85.93 -26.71
CA CYS A 5 -26.77 -84.65 -26.24
C CYS A 5 -26.05 -84.34 -24.92
N LEU A 6 -25.34 -83.21 -24.83
CA LEU A 6 -24.82 -82.68 -23.59
C LEU A 6 -25.64 -81.46 -23.21
N CYS A 7 -26.50 -81.63 -22.20
CA CYS A 7 -27.22 -80.49 -21.58
C CYS A 7 -26.27 -79.71 -20.69
N ALA A 8 -25.97 -78.43 -21.03
CA ALA A 8 -25.25 -77.46 -20.19
C ALA A 8 -26.28 -76.74 -19.30
N LEU A 9 -26.20 -76.95 -18.01
CA LEU A 9 -26.93 -76.26 -17.01
C LEU A 9 -26.21 -74.89 -16.80
N ILE A 10 -26.84 -73.78 -17.23
CA ILE A 10 -26.41 -72.44 -16.95
C ILE A 10 -26.97 -72.06 -15.56
N TRP A 11 -26.06 -72.01 -14.58
CA TRP A 11 -26.36 -71.38 -13.28
C TRP A 11 -26.26 -69.90 -13.43
N SER A 12 -27.41 -69.21 -13.44
CA SER A 12 -27.50 -67.75 -13.31
C SER A 12 -27.20 -67.33 -11.86
N PHE A 13 -25.98 -66.84 -11.63
CA PHE A 13 -25.70 -66.10 -10.41
C PHE A 13 -26.42 -64.77 -10.52
N LEU A 14 -27.56 -64.62 -9.82
CA LEU A 14 -28.11 -63.32 -9.46
C LEU A 14 -27.16 -62.70 -8.46
N SER A 15 -26.32 -61.79 -8.91
CA SER A 15 -25.64 -60.87 -8.05
C SER A 15 -26.66 -59.93 -7.40
N VAL A 16 -26.99 -60.19 -6.14
CA VAL A 16 -27.71 -59.26 -5.30
C VAL A 16 -26.76 -58.06 -5.11
N VAL A 17 -27.03 -57.01 -5.83
CA VAL A 17 -26.43 -55.69 -5.55
C VAL A 17 -27.05 -55.28 -4.22
N PRO A 18 -26.27 -55.07 -3.14
CA PRO A 18 -26.81 -54.54 -1.90
C PRO A 18 -27.42 -53.18 -2.19
N GLU A 19 -28.72 -53.02 -1.92
CA GLU A 19 -29.36 -51.71 -1.86
C GLU A 19 -28.56 -50.82 -0.91
N PRO A 20 -28.29 -49.54 -1.30
CA PRO A 20 -27.65 -48.61 -0.39
C PRO A 20 -28.53 -48.48 0.86
N GLN A 21 -27.95 -48.80 2.01
CA GLN A 21 -28.64 -48.64 3.29
C GLN A 21 -29.09 -47.18 3.42
N SER A 22 -30.38 -46.96 3.17
CA SER A 22 -31.05 -45.73 3.47
C SER A 22 -31.21 -45.65 5.00
N GLY A 23 -30.44 -44.82 5.65
CA GLY A 23 -30.61 -44.51 7.03
C GLY A 23 -29.32 -44.38 7.83
N ILE A 24 -28.45 -43.43 7.43
CA ILE A 24 -27.62 -42.85 8.46
C ILE A 24 -28.54 -41.97 9.28
N ASP A 25 -28.88 -42.44 10.49
CA ASP A 25 -29.63 -41.63 11.46
C ASP A 25 -28.86 -40.32 11.66
N THR A 26 -29.51 -39.19 11.35
CA THR A 26 -28.92 -37.87 11.60
C THR A 26 -28.83 -37.70 13.12
N LEU A 27 -27.72 -37.13 13.57
CA LEU A 27 -27.54 -36.77 14.97
C LEU A 27 -28.71 -35.88 15.44
N PRO A 28 -29.22 -36.05 16.66
CA PRO A 28 -30.29 -35.22 17.19
C PRO A 28 -29.98 -33.73 17.06
N GLY A 29 -30.90 -32.94 16.52
CA GLY A 29 -30.72 -31.49 16.29
C GLY A 29 -29.95 -31.12 15.01
N THR A 30 -29.53 -32.08 14.17
CA THR A 30 -28.90 -31.83 12.88
C THR A 30 -29.85 -32.10 11.72
N ARG A 31 -29.44 -31.66 10.53
CA ARG A 31 -30.13 -31.98 9.27
C ARG A 31 -29.21 -32.83 8.40
N PRO A 32 -29.76 -33.73 7.58
CA PRO A 32 -28.92 -34.47 6.61
C PRO A 32 -28.13 -33.53 5.70
N LEU A 33 -26.89 -33.88 5.44
CA LEU A 33 -26.09 -33.19 4.43
C LEU A 33 -26.59 -33.61 3.05
N VAL A 34 -27.17 -32.66 2.32
CA VAL A 34 -27.72 -32.90 0.96
C VAL A 34 -26.85 -32.32 -0.14
N MET A 35 -25.72 -31.71 0.21
CA MET A 35 -24.75 -31.18 -0.74
C MET A 35 -24.09 -32.35 -1.50
N GLN A 36 -23.95 -32.20 -2.82
CA GLN A 36 -23.29 -33.14 -3.69
C GLN A 36 -22.03 -32.53 -4.31
N GLY A 37 -21.08 -33.37 -4.73
CA GLY A 37 -19.83 -32.94 -5.32
C GLY A 37 -18.76 -32.58 -4.29
N ASP A 38 -17.81 -31.75 -4.68
CA ASP A 38 -16.74 -31.28 -3.78
C ASP A 38 -17.25 -30.22 -2.80
N ILE A 39 -17.53 -30.67 -1.58
CA ILE A 39 -18.05 -29.81 -0.50
C ILE A 39 -17.04 -28.76 -0.10
N ALA A 40 -15.73 -29.06 -0.11
CA ALA A 40 -14.69 -28.12 0.26
C ALA A 40 -14.65 -26.92 -0.71
N SER A 41 -14.69 -27.19 -2.01
CA SER A 41 -14.78 -26.12 -3.02
C SER A 41 -16.05 -25.29 -2.88
N GLN A 42 -17.20 -25.91 -2.61
CA GLN A 42 -18.46 -25.19 -2.39
C GLN A 42 -18.43 -24.28 -1.16
N LEU A 43 -17.74 -24.69 -0.08
CA LEU A 43 -17.53 -23.86 1.09
C LEU A 43 -16.64 -22.64 0.77
N VAL A 44 -15.54 -22.84 0.03
CA VAL A 44 -14.68 -21.75 -0.40
C VAL A 44 -15.44 -20.74 -1.24
N GLU A 45 -16.18 -21.19 -2.27
CA GLU A 45 -17.02 -20.32 -3.10
C GLU A 45 -18.10 -19.58 -2.31
N GLY A 46 -18.66 -20.24 -1.29
CA GLY A 46 -19.66 -19.65 -0.41
C GLY A 46 -19.10 -18.50 0.42
N VAL A 47 -17.93 -18.71 1.02
CA VAL A 47 -17.22 -17.69 1.80
C VAL A 47 -16.74 -16.55 0.88
N ASP A 48 -16.21 -16.86 -0.30
CA ASP A 48 -15.78 -15.85 -1.25
C ASP A 48 -16.91 -14.92 -1.67
N ARG A 49 -18.07 -15.48 -2.09
CA ARG A 49 -19.26 -14.67 -2.41
C ARG A 49 -19.71 -13.79 -1.25
N PHE A 50 -19.67 -14.32 -0.03
CA PHE A 50 -20.01 -13.55 1.17
C PHE A 50 -19.04 -12.37 1.36
N LEU A 51 -17.72 -12.61 1.29
CA LEU A 51 -16.70 -11.57 1.50
C LEU A 51 -16.74 -10.50 0.40
N LEU A 52 -16.93 -10.88 -0.87
CA LEU A 52 -17.08 -9.91 -1.97
C LEU A 52 -18.34 -9.05 -1.79
N SER A 53 -19.45 -9.65 -1.28
CA SER A 53 -20.65 -8.88 -0.94
C SER A 53 -20.39 -7.90 0.22
N GLU A 54 -19.63 -8.32 1.25
CA GLU A 54 -19.28 -7.46 2.37
C GLU A 54 -18.35 -6.31 1.96
N LEU A 55 -17.38 -6.57 1.05
CA LEU A 55 -16.54 -5.54 0.45
C LEU A 55 -17.37 -4.49 -0.31
N ALA A 56 -18.33 -4.93 -1.13
CA ALA A 56 -19.23 -4.01 -1.83
C ALA A 56 -20.05 -3.16 -0.86
N ARG A 57 -20.61 -3.77 0.19
CA ARG A 57 -21.42 -3.08 1.21
C ARG A 57 -20.60 -2.16 2.11
N SER A 58 -19.26 -2.36 2.19
CA SER A 58 -18.41 -1.55 3.05
C SER A 58 -18.45 -0.07 2.69
N VAL A 59 -18.67 0.26 1.43
CA VAL A 59 -18.77 1.65 0.95
C VAL A 59 -19.85 2.43 1.71
N ASP A 60 -21.06 1.87 1.77
CA ASP A 60 -22.17 2.51 2.46
C ASP A 60 -22.02 2.48 3.98
N ARG A 61 -21.45 1.37 4.51
CA ARG A 61 -21.28 1.20 5.96
C ARG A 61 -20.24 2.12 6.56
N ARG A 62 -19.25 2.60 5.80
CA ARG A 62 -18.22 3.52 6.30
C ARG A 62 -18.80 4.78 6.94
N ALA A 63 -19.96 5.24 6.47
CA ALA A 63 -20.60 6.45 6.98
C ALA A 63 -20.84 6.43 8.51
N VAL A 64 -21.04 5.27 9.13
CA VAL A 64 -21.27 5.15 10.59
C VAL A 64 -20.05 5.58 11.41
N HIS A 65 -18.85 5.54 10.85
CA HIS A 65 -17.60 5.91 11.52
C HIS A 65 -17.28 7.40 11.45
N TRP A 66 -18.10 8.19 10.73
CA TRP A 66 -17.78 9.58 10.41
C TRP A 66 -18.80 10.54 11.04
N LYS A 67 -18.29 11.47 11.87
CA LYS A 67 -19.07 12.52 12.50
C LYS A 67 -18.44 13.89 12.18
N ARG A 68 -18.51 14.25 10.89
CA ARG A 68 -17.87 15.47 10.37
C ARG A 68 -18.67 16.70 10.77
N ASP A 69 -17.98 17.71 11.35
CA ASP A 69 -18.52 19.02 11.63
C ASP A 69 -17.78 20.05 10.76
N THR A 70 -18.49 20.64 9.82
CA THR A 70 -17.94 21.55 8.80
C THR A 70 -18.10 23.03 9.18
N SER A 71 -18.45 23.34 10.44
CA SER A 71 -18.70 24.71 10.89
C SER A 71 -17.48 25.63 10.82
N SER A 72 -16.27 25.08 10.97
CA SER A 72 -15.01 25.79 10.71
C SER A 72 -13.86 24.79 10.46
N PRO A 73 -12.72 25.20 9.85
CA PRO A 73 -11.56 24.34 9.67
C PRO A 73 -11.04 23.68 10.95
N ALA A 74 -11.00 24.42 12.04
CA ALA A 74 -10.53 23.91 13.34
C ALA A 74 -11.50 22.87 13.90
N VAL A 75 -12.79 23.15 13.87
CA VAL A 75 -13.85 22.22 14.34
C VAL A 75 -13.86 20.97 13.47
N TYR A 76 -13.73 21.14 12.16
CA TYR A 76 -13.63 20.00 11.24
C TYR A 76 -12.46 19.08 11.60
N ASN A 77 -11.25 19.63 11.74
CA ASN A 77 -10.06 18.86 12.09
C ASN A 77 -10.23 18.09 13.40
N ASN A 78 -10.86 18.72 14.41
CA ASN A 78 -11.15 18.06 15.69
C ASN A 78 -12.18 16.94 15.53
N SER A 79 -13.20 17.14 14.70
CA SER A 79 -14.28 16.16 14.49
C SER A 79 -13.79 14.87 13.81
N VAL A 80 -12.75 14.95 12.97
CA VAL A 80 -12.18 13.79 12.25
C VAL A 80 -10.91 13.24 12.92
N GLU A 81 -10.44 13.81 14.04
CA GLU A 81 -9.24 13.31 14.74
C GLU A 81 -9.36 11.84 15.20
N PRO A 82 -10.50 11.34 15.67
CA PRO A 82 -10.65 9.91 15.96
C PRO A 82 -10.41 9.01 14.74
N ASN A 83 -10.85 9.44 13.55
CA ASN A 83 -10.61 8.73 12.29
C ASN A 83 -9.13 8.77 11.92
N ARG A 84 -8.45 9.93 12.07
CA ARG A 84 -7.01 10.08 11.83
C ARG A 84 -6.18 9.20 12.78
N ALA A 85 -6.54 9.15 14.07
CA ALA A 85 -5.89 8.27 15.03
C ALA A 85 -6.09 6.79 14.69
N ARG A 86 -7.30 6.40 14.28
CA ARG A 86 -7.58 5.03 13.82
C ARG A 86 -6.76 4.67 12.59
N LEU A 87 -6.70 5.56 11.59
CA LEU A 87 -5.89 5.34 10.38
C LEU A 87 -4.41 5.15 10.74
N ARG A 88 -3.85 6.03 11.56
CA ARG A 88 -2.46 5.93 12.06
C ARG A 88 -2.20 4.56 12.70
N HIS A 89 -3.15 4.08 13.49
CA HIS A 89 -3.04 2.79 14.17
C HIS A 89 -3.02 1.60 13.20
N ILE A 90 -3.97 1.53 12.24
CA ILE A 90 -4.05 0.40 11.30
C ILE A 90 -2.92 0.41 10.26
N LEU A 91 -2.38 1.58 9.93
CA LEU A 91 -1.18 1.71 9.08
C LEU A 91 0.12 1.33 9.82
N GLY A 92 0.05 0.99 11.10
CA GLY A 92 1.22 0.59 11.88
C GLY A 92 2.14 1.75 12.26
N VAL A 93 1.69 3.00 12.19
CA VAL A 93 2.44 4.19 12.64
C VAL A 93 2.29 4.30 14.17
N ARG A 94 3.06 3.51 14.89
CA ARG A 94 2.92 3.30 16.35
C ARG A 94 4.18 3.64 17.14
N ASP A 95 5.32 3.63 16.48
CA ASP A 95 6.62 3.79 17.14
C ASP A 95 7.02 5.27 17.17
N SER A 96 7.79 5.66 18.19
CA SER A 96 8.31 7.02 18.30
C SER A 96 9.49 7.21 17.37
N ARG A 97 9.45 8.26 16.54
CA ARG A 97 10.55 8.62 15.65
C ARG A 97 11.71 9.22 16.43
N VAL A 98 12.93 9.00 15.93
CA VAL A 98 14.15 9.59 16.50
C VAL A 98 14.25 11.05 16.09
N PRO A 99 14.31 12.01 17.04
CA PRO A 99 14.53 13.41 16.72
C PRO A 99 15.93 13.64 16.14
N PHE A 100 16.07 14.58 15.19
CA PHE A 100 17.35 14.97 14.63
C PHE A 100 17.36 16.44 14.19
N GLU A 101 18.55 17.03 14.03
CA GLU A 101 18.71 18.44 13.69
C GLU A 101 18.76 18.65 12.16
N ALA A 102 19.46 17.78 11.44
CA ALA A 102 19.59 17.80 10.00
C ALA A 102 19.94 16.40 9.48
N PRO A 103 19.58 16.07 8.24
CA PRO A 103 20.05 14.85 7.59
C PRO A 103 21.58 14.82 7.52
N GLU A 104 22.15 13.64 7.71
CA GLU A 104 23.56 13.38 7.52
C GLU A 104 23.91 13.32 6.02
N LEU A 105 25.03 13.93 5.62
CA LEU A 105 25.55 13.79 4.26
C LEU A 105 26.21 12.41 4.10
N VAL A 106 25.77 11.67 3.10
CA VAL A 106 26.34 10.36 2.77
C VAL A 106 27.51 10.53 1.81
N ASN A 107 28.72 10.35 2.30
CA ASN A 107 29.93 10.44 1.50
C ASN A 107 30.90 9.30 1.79
N THR A 108 31.76 9.02 0.82
CA THR A 108 32.91 8.12 0.96
C THR A 108 34.15 8.84 0.42
N THR A 109 35.32 8.25 0.62
CA THR A 109 36.58 8.74 0.03
C THR A 109 36.55 8.79 -1.51
N GLN A 110 35.64 8.06 -2.14
CA GLN A 110 35.52 7.95 -3.60
C GLN A 110 34.25 8.63 -4.15
N ARG A 111 33.25 8.92 -3.30
CA ARG A 111 31.99 9.52 -3.70
C ARG A 111 31.65 10.69 -2.77
N PRO A 112 31.70 11.93 -3.27
CA PRO A 112 31.31 13.10 -2.48
C PRO A 112 29.79 13.06 -2.21
N ALA A 113 29.37 13.69 -1.12
CA ALA A 113 27.94 13.83 -0.81
C ALA A 113 27.21 14.71 -1.83
N LEU A 114 27.89 15.67 -2.45
CA LEU A 114 27.37 16.43 -3.59
C LEU A 114 27.37 15.54 -4.83
N VAL A 115 26.17 15.09 -5.21
CA VAL A 115 25.95 14.14 -6.31
C VAL A 115 25.87 14.86 -7.67
N ALA A 116 25.19 16.02 -7.68
CA ALA A 116 24.98 16.79 -8.92
C ALA A 116 24.67 18.26 -8.61
N ARG A 117 24.71 19.10 -9.64
CA ARG A 117 24.31 20.50 -9.62
C ARG A 117 23.28 20.78 -10.71
N GLY A 118 22.14 21.31 -10.32
CA GLY A 118 21.16 21.90 -11.22
C GLY A 118 21.48 23.36 -11.54
N ALA A 119 20.65 24.01 -12.32
CA ALA A 119 20.82 25.43 -12.65
C ALA A 119 20.69 26.35 -11.42
N HIS A 120 19.88 25.98 -10.44
CA HIS A 120 19.52 26.77 -9.27
C HIS A 120 19.53 25.99 -7.95
N TYR A 121 19.98 24.74 -7.93
CA TYR A 121 20.04 23.89 -6.75
C TYR A 121 21.22 22.92 -6.82
N ASP A 122 21.66 22.48 -5.67
CA ASP A 122 22.61 21.39 -5.48
C ASP A 122 21.89 20.13 -5.01
N VAL A 123 22.39 18.96 -5.40
CA VAL A 123 21.83 17.64 -5.05
C VAL A 123 22.79 16.89 -4.15
N PHE A 124 22.34 16.52 -2.96
CA PHE A 124 23.13 15.81 -1.97
C PHE A 124 22.56 14.42 -1.69
N ALA A 125 23.44 13.43 -1.53
CA ALA A 125 23.07 12.15 -0.96
C ALA A 125 22.98 12.30 0.56
N VAL A 126 21.83 11.91 1.14
CA VAL A 126 21.53 12.13 2.55
C VAL A 126 20.96 10.89 3.21
N ARG A 127 21.14 10.82 4.54
CA ARG A 127 20.53 9.86 5.42
C ARG A 127 19.97 10.56 6.66
N TRP A 128 18.85 10.08 7.18
CA TRP A 128 18.25 10.62 8.40
C TRP A 128 17.73 9.50 9.31
N PRO A 129 17.79 9.66 10.65
CA PRO A 129 17.26 8.68 11.58
C PRO A 129 15.73 8.65 11.51
N VAL A 130 15.16 7.45 11.67
CA VAL A 130 13.71 7.24 11.64
C VAL A 130 13.23 6.56 12.92
N LEU A 131 13.63 5.29 13.14
CA LEU A 131 13.22 4.49 14.30
C LEU A 131 14.43 3.71 14.82
N GLY A 132 14.85 3.93 16.07
CA GLY A 132 15.99 3.23 16.63
C GLY A 132 17.21 3.28 15.71
N ASN A 133 17.64 2.14 15.17
CA ASN A 133 18.74 2.03 14.21
C ASN A 133 18.30 2.07 12.74
N ILE A 134 17.03 2.35 12.49
CA ILE A 134 16.49 2.40 11.14
C ILE A 134 16.57 3.83 10.61
N HIS A 135 17.07 3.98 9.39
CA HIS A 135 17.27 5.26 8.72
C HIS A 135 16.44 5.35 7.45
N GLY A 136 16.10 6.58 7.06
CA GLY A 136 15.73 6.93 5.70
C GLY A 136 16.99 7.37 4.94
N GLU A 137 17.05 7.03 3.66
CA GLU A 137 18.12 7.44 2.74
C GLU A 137 17.50 7.98 1.47
N GLY A 138 18.25 8.84 0.75
CA GLY A 138 17.79 9.40 -0.50
C GLY A 138 18.56 10.62 -0.93
N LEU A 139 17.90 11.50 -1.70
CA LEU A 139 18.50 12.72 -2.23
C LEU A 139 17.83 13.96 -1.61
N LEU A 140 18.64 14.98 -1.35
CA LEU A 140 18.19 16.30 -0.92
C LEU A 140 18.61 17.35 -1.95
N LEU A 141 17.64 18.01 -2.57
CA LEU A 141 17.83 19.09 -3.54
C LEU A 141 17.66 20.42 -2.77
N VAL A 142 18.73 21.23 -2.76
CA VAL A 142 18.79 22.48 -1.97
C VAL A 142 18.98 23.66 -2.91
N PRO A 143 18.08 24.66 -2.92
CA PRO A 143 18.25 25.89 -3.68
C PRO A 143 19.56 26.62 -3.31
N THR A 144 20.31 27.11 -4.31
CA THR A 144 21.62 27.75 -4.09
C THR A 144 21.56 29.27 -3.89
N LYS A 145 20.51 29.93 -4.36
CA LYS A 145 20.48 31.42 -4.45
C LYS A 145 19.43 32.10 -3.55
N ALA A 146 18.49 31.35 -3.00
CA ALA A 146 17.39 31.91 -2.22
C ALA A 146 16.99 30.99 -1.07
N LYS A 147 16.32 31.55 -0.05
CA LYS A 147 15.61 30.75 0.96
C LYS A 147 14.54 29.91 0.23
N PRO A 148 14.38 28.62 0.55
CA PRO A 148 13.35 27.78 -0.05
C PRO A 148 11.97 28.40 0.08
N GLY A 149 11.20 28.41 -1.01
CA GLY A 149 9.80 28.86 -1.00
C GLY A 149 8.88 27.86 -0.28
N ALA A 150 9.23 26.60 -0.33
CA ALA A 150 8.56 25.49 0.35
C ALA A 150 9.52 24.30 0.53
N HIS A 151 9.17 23.41 1.45
CA HIS A 151 9.82 22.12 1.64
C HIS A 151 8.91 21.03 1.09
N VAL A 152 9.41 20.19 0.21
CA VAL A 152 8.59 19.13 -0.42
C VAL A 152 9.26 17.77 -0.27
N ILE A 153 8.47 16.79 0.14
CA ILE A 153 8.90 15.38 0.08
C ILE A 153 8.33 14.79 -1.22
N ALA A 154 9.22 14.49 -2.16
CA ALA A 154 8.87 13.94 -3.47
C ALA A 154 9.10 12.42 -3.46
N ILE A 155 8.03 11.65 -3.47
CA ILE A 155 8.05 10.22 -3.20
C ILE A 155 7.92 9.43 -4.52
N PRO A 156 8.95 8.67 -4.96
CA PRO A 156 8.89 7.87 -6.17
C PRO A 156 7.94 6.68 -6.05
N ASP A 157 7.67 5.98 -7.14
CA ASP A 157 7.15 4.61 -7.04
C ASP A 157 8.22 3.67 -6.46
N ALA A 158 7.80 2.53 -5.90
CA ALA A 158 8.71 1.60 -5.24
C ALA A 158 9.79 1.01 -6.16
N ASP A 159 9.54 1.00 -7.48
CA ASP A 159 10.52 0.53 -8.48
C ASP A 159 11.24 1.67 -9.21
N GLN A 160 11.07 2.91 -8.72
CA GLN A 160 11.81 4.07 -9.19
C GLN A 160 12.84 4.50 -8.15
N THR A 161 14.01 4.91 -8.62
CA THR A 161 15.03 5.48 -7.72
C THR A 161 14.89 7.01 -7.58
N PRO A 162 15.38 7.59 -6.48
CA PRO A 162 15.47 9.04 -6.35
C PRO A 162 16.17 9.72 -7.52
N GLU A 163 17.23 9.10 -8.04
CA GLU A 163 18.00 9.61 -9.16
C GLU A 163 17.16 9.73 -10.44
N GLN A 164 16.26 8.79 -10.68
CA GLN A 164 15.38 8.81 -11.86
C GLN A 164 14.42 9.98 -11.84
N ILE A 165 13.75 10.24 -10.71
CA ILE A 165 12.78 11.35 -10.61
C ILE A 165 13.46 12.71 -10.42
N CYS A 166 14.78 12.71 -10.14
CA CYS A 166 15.63 13.90 -10.16
C CYS A 166 16.26 14.15 -11.54
N GLY A 167 16.11 13.24 -12.51
CA GLY A 167 16.70 13.34 -13.84
C GLY A 167 18.19 13.09 -13.89
N LEU A 168 18.76 12.39 -12.91
CA LEU A 168 20.17 12.05 -12.82
C LEU A 168 20.51 10.73 -13.53
N THR A 169 19.52 9.86 -13.65
CA THR A 169 19.62 8.58 -14.35
C THR A 169 18.44 8.37 -15.29
N PRO A 170 18.58 7.60 -16.37
CA PRO A 170 17.46 7.26 -17.25
C PRO A 170 16.37 6.46 -16.56
N GLY A 171 15.17 6.39 -17.14
CA GLY A 171 14.07 5.55 -16.69
C GLY A 171 12.76 6.31 -16.45
N VAL A 172 12.81 7.64 -16.28
CA VAL A 172 11.63 8.49 -16.14
C VAL A 172 11.70 9.63 -17.18
N PRO A 173 10.66 9.83 -18.00
CA PRO A 173 10.59 10.94 -18.96
C PRO A 173 10.74 12.30 -18.26
N GLU A 174 11.31 13.28 -18.95
CA GLU A 174 11.64 14.60 -18.38
C GLU A 174 10.42 15.30 -17.77
N GLU A 175 9.27 15.23 -18.40
CA GLU A 175 8.00 15.77 -17.92
C GLU A 175 7.50 15.09 -16.63
N SER A 176 7.99 13.91 -16.33
CA SER A 176 7.65 13.11 -15.14
C SER A 176 8.70 13.17 -14.03
N GLN A 177 9.80 13.92 -14.24
CA GLN A 177 10.87 14.14 -13.24
C GLN A 177 10.41 15.21 -12.23
N PHE A 178 9.36 14.89 -11.47
CA PHE A 178 8.70 15.88 -10.61
C PHE A 178 9.57 16.43 -9.49
N ALA A 179 10.52 15.65 -8.95
CA ALA A 179 11.45 16.15 -7.93
C ALA A 179 12.36 17.24 -8.50
N ARG A 180 12.91 17.04 -9.71
CA ARG A 180 13.66 18.05 -10.44
C ARG A 180 12.84 19.31 -10.67
N ARG A 181 11.62 19.16 -11.18
CA ARG A 181 10.74 20.30 -11.50
C ARG A 181 10.38 21.13 -10.26
N LEU A 182 10.18 20.48 -9.11
CA LEU A 182 9.96 21.18 -7.85
C LEU A 182 11.19 21.98 -7.42
N ALA A 183 12.38 21.39 -7.55
CA ALA A 183 13.63 22.09 -7.23
C ALA A 183 13.94 23.25 -8.19
N ASP A 184 13.68 23.11 -9.50
CA ASP A 184 13.79 24.17 -10.50
C ASP A 184 12.86 25.36 -10.17
N ASN A 185 11.72 25.10 -9.49
CA ASN A 185 10.79 26.13 -8.99
C ASN A 185 11.12 26.64 -7.56
N GLY A 186 12.32 26.38 -7.06
CA GLY A 186 12.82 26.96 -5.81
C GLY A 186 12.37 26.26 -4.53
N CYS A 187 11.79 25.05 -4.64
CA CYS A 187 11.53 24.22 -3.46
C CYS A 187 12.80 23.53 -2.99
N ARG A 188 12.94 23.34 -1.67
CA ARG A 188 13.83 22.31 -1.12
C ARG A 188 13.13 20.98 -1.22
N VAL A 189 13.74 19.99 -1.84
CA VAL A 189 13.08 18.70 -2.11
C VAL A 189 13.86 17.57 -1.47
N LEU A 190 13.20 16.78 -0.62
CA LEU A 190 13.73 15.52 -0.11
C LEU A 190 13.08 14.36 -0.88
N VAL A 191 13.90 13.47 -1.41
CA VAL A 191 13.45 12.32 -2.21
C VAL A 191 13.88 11.05 -1.50
N PRO A 192 12.98 10.35 -0.79
CA PRO A 192 13.31 9.11 -0.10
C PRO A 192 13.49 7.94 -1.08
N THR A 193 14.41 7.04 -0.78
CA THR A 193 14.44 5.71 -1.37
C THR A 193 13.36 4.85 -0.71
N LEU A 194 12.51 4.20 -1.50
CA LEU A 194 11.54 3.23 -1.01
C LEU A 194 12.10 1.81 -1.03
N ILE A 195 11.49 0.94 -0.23
CA ILE A 195 11.71 -0.50 -0.34
C ILE A 195 11.15 -0.96 -1.69
N ASP A 196 11.98 -1.57 -2.52
CA ASP A 196 11.65 -2.02 -3.86
C ASP A 196 10.83 -3.32 -3.88
N ARG A 197 10.33 -3.67 -5.07
CA ARG A 197 9.63 -4.93 -5.32
C ARG A 197 10.58 -6.03 -5.83
N HIS A 198 11.89 -5.89 -5.58
CA HIS A 198 12.87 -6.89 -6.00
C HIS A 198 12.56 -8.26 -5.41
N LEU A 199 12.53 -9.28 -6.26
CA LEU A 199 12.27 -10.67 -5.88
C LEU A 199 13.58 -11.37 -5.55
N GLU A 200 13.73 -11.80 -4.30
CA GLU A 200 14.95 -12.44 -3.84
C GLU A 200 14.68 -13.61 -2.91
N LYS A 201 15.44 -14.70 -3.10
CA LYS A 201 15.45 -15.81 -2.16
C LYS A 201 16.43 -15.52 -1.02
N ARG A 202 15.89 -15.26 0.17
CA ARG A 202 16.68 -14.95 1.37
C ARG A 202 16.60 -16.10 2.37
N ASN A 203 17.77 -16.45 2.96
CA ASN A 203 17.85 -17.42 4.08
C ASN A 203 17.12 -18.75 3.81
N ASN A 204 17.24 -19.31 2.60
CA ASN A 204 16.56 -20.56 2.16
C ASN A 204 15.03 -20.53 2.23
N ARG A 205 14.42 -19.37 2.36
CA ARG A 205 12.97 -19.18 2.25
C ARG A 205 12.53 -19.11 0.78
N ALA A 206 11.22 -19.13 0.54
CA ALA A 206 10.67 -18.85 -0.79
C ALA A 206 11.16 -17.50 -1.31
N ALA A 207 11.26 -17.37 -2.63
CA ALA A 207 11.53 -16.08 -3.24
C ALA A 207 10.30 -15.17 -3.02
N LEU A 208 10.51 -14.10 -2.27
CA LEU A 208 9.53 -13.07 -1.96
C LEU A 208 10.06 -11.72 -2.42
N THR A 209 9.17 -10.78 -2.70
CA THR A 209 9.61 -9.39 -2.85
C THR A 209 10.14 -8.86 -1.53
N SER A 210 11.05 -7.88 -1.57
CA SER A 210 11.54 -7.20 -0.36
C SER A 210 10.37 -6.66 0.47
N ARG A 211 9.35 -6.14 -0.21
CA ARG A 211 8.14 -5.60 0.42
C ARG A 211 7.31 -6.67 1.11
N GLU A 212 7.01 -7.78 0.44
CA GLU A 212 6.25 -8.89 1.03
C GLU A 212 6.97 -9.51 2.22
N LEU A 213 8.30 -9.66 2.15
CA LEU A 213 9.10 -10.18 3.27
C LEU A 213 8.91 -9.33 4.53
N LEU A 214 9.00 -8.00 4.39
CA LEU A 214 8.84 -7.08 5.52
C LEU A 214 7.38 -6.99 5.97
N TYR A 215 6.43 -7.03 5.06
CA TYR A 215 5.01 -7.09 5.39
C TYR A 215 4.69 -8.26 6.32
N ARG A 216 5.11 -9.48 5.95
CA ARG A 216 4.84 -10.70 6.73
C ARG A 216 5.41 -10.60 8.14
N SER A 217 6.63 -10.08 8.29
CA SER A 217 7.27 -9.90 9.61
C SER A 217 6.59 -8.82 10.45
N ALA A 218 6.10 -7.76 9.83
CA ALA A 218 5.46 -6.64 10.51
C ALA A 218 4.04 -6.98 10.99
N PHE A 219 3.28 -7.72 10.16
CA PHE A 219 1.86 -8.00 10.37
C PHE A 219 1.57 -8.66 11.73
N GLU A 220 2.36 -9.67 12.12
CA GLU A 220 2.21 -10.38 13.40
C GLU A 220 2.40 -9.46 14.63
N LEU A 221 3.11 -8.35 14.45
CA LEU A 221 3.35 -7.36 15.51
C LEU A 221 2.38 -6.19 15.46
N GLY A 222 1.35 -6.23 14.60
CA GLY A 222 0.45 -5.12 14.35
C GLY A 222 1.15 -3.90 13.78
N ARG A 223 2.24 -4.10 13.05
CA ARG A 223 2.98 -3.11 12.26
C ARG A 223 2.76 -3.38 10.78
N HIS A 224 3.19 -2.47 9.96
CA HIS A 224 3.02 -2.58 8.51
C HIS A 224 4.23 -2.00 7.77
N LEU A 225 4.57 -2.55 6.61
CA LEU A 225 5.58 -1.95 5.73
C LEU A 225 5.22 -0.50 5.36
N ILE A 226 3.94 -0.24 5.03
CA ILE A 226 3.44 1.11 4.77
C ILE A 226 3.73 2.02 5.97
N GLY A 227 3.50 1.56 7.19
CA GLY A 227 3.81 2.32 8.41
C GLY A 227 5.29 2.67 8.55
N TYR A 228 6.18 1.74 8.19
CA TYR A 228 7.62 2.01 8.14
C TYR A 228 7.97 3.09 7.11
N GLU A 229 7.42 2.99 5.88
CA GLU A 229 7.62 4.00 4.84
C GLU A 229 7.05 5.36 5.25
N LEU A 230 5.89 5.38 5.90
CA LEU A 230 5.31 6.60 6.46
C LEU A 230 6.19 7.23 7.53
N HIS A 231 6.82 6.43 8.40
CA HIS A 231 7.75 6.97 9.40
C HIS A 231 8.95 7.68 8.75
N LYS A 232 9.46 7.21 7.60
CA LYS A 232 10.51 7.92 6.85
C LYS A 232 10.05 9.30 6.37
N VAL A 233 8.85 9.36 5.80
CA VAL A 233 8.23 10.62 5.34
C VAL A 233 7.97 11.56 6.52
N LEU A 234 7.36 11.06 7.58
CA LEU A 234 7.01 11.86 8.76
C LEU A 234 8.25 12.34 9.53
N ALA A 235 9.36 11.59 9.53
CA ALA A 235 10.63 12.07 10.08
C ALA A 235 11.17 13.29 9.30
N ALA A 236 11.00 13.31 7.98
CA ALA A 236 11.31 14.48 7.16
C ALA A 236 10.36 15.65 7.44
N VAL A 237 9.08 15.39 7.67
CA VAL A 237 8.12 16.43 8.12
C VAL A 237 8.53 17.01 9.46
N ASP A 238 8.95 16.17 10.42
CA ASP A 238 9.44 16.63 11.73
C ASP A 238 10.63 17.58 11.57
N TRP A 239 11.60 17.22 10.71
CA TRP A 239 12.75 18.07 10.42
C TRP A 239 12.35 19.37 9.74
N PHE A 240 11.56 19.36 8.68
CA PHE A 240 11.12 20.55 7.98
C PHE A 240 10.30 21.49 8.87
N SER A 241 9.43 20.95 9.72
CA SER A 241 8.67 21.74 10.69
C SER A 241 9.58 22.43 11.71
N LYS A 242 10.61 21.72 12.19
CA LYS A 242 11.58 22.28 13.14
C LYS A 242 12.42 23.39 12.51
N GLU A 243 12.90 23.17 11.28
CA GLU A 243 13.75 24.13 10.58
C GLU A 243 13.00 25.40 10.15
N GLY A 244 11.78 25.24 9.65
CA GLY A 244 10.96 26.36 9.15
C GLY A 244 10.15 27.09 10.24
N GLY A 245 9.97 26.47 11.41
CA GLY A 245 9.14 26.99 12.49
C GLY A 245 7.68 27.16 12.08
N GLU A 246 7.03 28.22 12.53
CA GLU A 246 5.62 28.53 12.22
C GLU A 246 5.38 28.88 10.74
N ASP A 247 6.43 29.32 10.05
CA ASP A 247 6.39 29.69 8.62
C ASP A 247 6.69 28.49 7.69
N ALA A 248 6.91 27.29 8.23
CA ALA A 248 7.19 26.11 7.43
C ALA A 248 6.02 25.84 6.46
N ARG A 249 6.33 25.76 5.17
CA ARG A 249 5.40 25.31 4.13
C ARG A 249 5.83 23.93 3.66
N ILE A 250 5.05 22.91 4.00
CA ILE A 250 5.42 21.51 3.77
C ILE A 250 4.44 20.87 2.78
N GLY A 251 4.98 20.39 1.67
CA GLY A 251 4.23 19.61 0.70
C GLY A 251 4.69 18.17 0.64
N VAL A 252 3.79 17.28 0.25
CA VAL A 252 4.12 15.91 -0.18
C VAL A 252 3.57 15.70 -1.58
N PHE A 253 4.36 15.10 -2.45
CA PHE A 253 3.91 14.69 -3.78
C PHE A 253 4.46 13.31 -4.09
N GLY A 254 3.63 12.42 -4.64
CA GLY A 254 4.10 11.08 -4.97
C GLY A 254 3.40 10.45 -6.18
N TYR A 255 4.08 9.47 -6.78
CA TYR A 255 3.58 8.68 -7.89
C TYR A 255 3.51 7.20 -7.54
N GLY A 256 2.45 6.50 -7.94
CA GLY A 256 2.25 5.08 -7.69
C GLY A 256 2.25 4.75 -6.19
N GLU A 257 3.19 3.94 -5.71
CA GLU A 257 3.38 3.67 -4.29
C GLU A 257 3.66 4.96 -3.51
N GLY A 258 4.46 5.87 -4.09
CA GLY A 258 4.69 7.20 -3.51
C GLY A 258 3.43 8.03 -3.43
N GLY A 259 2.50 7.89 -4.38
CA GLY A 259 1.18 8.55 -4.35
C GLY A 259 0.33 8.06 -3.18
N MET A 260 0.33 6.75 -2.90
CA MET A 260 -0.30 6.17 -1.73
C MET A 260 0.30 6.74 -0.43
N LEU A 261 1.62 6.75 -0.33
CA LEU A 261 2.31 7.27 0.85
C LEU A 261 2.07 8.77 1.06
N ALA A 262 2.00 9.55 -0.03
CA ALA A 262 1.66 10.98 0.04
C ALA A 262 0.26 11.19 0.63
N LEU A 263 -0.75 10.47 0.11
CA LEU A 263 -2.13 10.54 0.60
C LEU A 263 -2.21 10.15 2.09
N TYR A 264 -1.63 9.01 2.45
CA TYR A 264 -1.65 8.52 3.83
C TYR A 264 -0.90 9.45 4.78
N SER A 265 0.27 9.96 4.39
CA SER A 265 1.03 10.93 5.21
C SER A 265 0.21 12.19 5.49
N ALA A 266 -0.39 12.79 4.45
CA ALA A 266 -1.21 13.99 4.60
C ALA A 266 -2.50 13.71 5.38
N ALA A 267 -3.09 12.51 5.24
CA ALA A 267 -4.27 12.12 6.01
C ALA A 267 -3.99 12.00 7.52
N ILE A 268 -2.77 11.58 7.93
CA ILE A 268 -2.43 11.36 9.34
C ILE A 268 -1.62 12.50 9.99
N ASP A 269 -1.08 13.44 9.20
CA ASP A 269 -0.28 14.55 9.73
C ASP A 269 -0.77 15.89 9.17
N THR A 270 -1.30 16.72 10.04
CA THR A 270 -1.88 18.03 9.69
C THR A 270 -0.85 19.12 9.42
N ARG A 271 0.43 18.89 9.67
CA ARG A 271 1.53 19.82 9.37
C ARG A 271 1.88 19.84 7.87
N ILE A 272 1.39 18.87 7.11
CA ILE A 272 1.54 18.84 5.65
C ILE A 272 0.49 19.76 5.05
N ASP A 273 0.91 20.87 4.44
CA ASP A 273 0.02 21.93 3.93
C ASP A 273 -0.62 21.56 2.60
N VAL A 274 0.05 20.78 1.75
CA VAL A 274 -0.45 20.38 0.44
C VAL A 274 -0.05 18.95 0.10
N CYS A 275 -0.97 18.21 -0.49
CA CYS A 275 -0.76 16.84 -0.93
C CYS A 275 -1.01 16.71 -2.43
N GLY A 276 -0.07 16.09 -3.14
CA GLY A 276 -0.21 15.70 -4.54
C GLY A 276 -0.13 14.20 -4.70
N VAL A 277 -1.10 13.61 -5.38
CA VAL A 277 -1.24 12.17 -5.61
C VAL A 277 -1.32 11.91 -7.09
N SER A 278 -0.41 11.14 -7.62
CA SER A 278 -0.37 10.74 -9.03
C SER A 278 -0.33 9.21 -9.15
N GLY A 279 -1.09 8.65 -10.07
CA GLY A 279 -1.09 7.21 -10.33
C GLY A 279 -1.49 6.34 -9.14
N PHE A 280 -2.31 6.91 -8.23
CA PHE A 280 -2.88 6.21 -7.07
C PHE A 280 -4.15 6.95 -6.66
N PHE A 281 -5.24 6.67 -6.74
CA PHE A 281 -6.50 7.17 -6.20
C PHE A 281 -7.65 6.49 -6.94
N GLY A 282 -8.53 5.86 -6.22
CA GLY A 282 -9.68 5.21 -6.80
C GLY A 282 -10.33 4.20 -5.85
N SER A 283 -11.27 3.44 -6.38
CA SER A 283 -11.96 2.40 -5.64
C SER A 283 -11.00 1.31 -5.13
N ARG A 284 -11.13 0.93 -3.87
CA ARG A 284 -10.30 -0.08 -3.19
C ARG A 284 -10.98 -1.42 -2.99
N GLN A 285 -12.17 -1.64 -3.54
CA GLN A 285 -12.90 -2.90 -3.35
C GLN A 285 -12.16 -4.12 -3.92
N ASN A 286 -11.28 -3.91 -4.90
CA ASN A 286 -10.46 -4.95 -5.51
C ASN A 286 -9.05 -5.06 -4.91
N LEU A 287 -8.80 -4.44 -3.75
CA LEU A 287 -7.48 -4.39 -3.10
C LEU A 287 -6.90 -5.80 -2.83
N TRP A 288 -7.75 -6.80 -2.64
CA TRP A 288 -7.35 -8.20 -2.44
C TRP A 288 -6.61 -8.82 -3.64
N ASN A 289 -6.72 -8.24 -4.85
CA ASN A 289 -5.97 -8.62 -6.04
C ASN A 289 -4.58 -7.93 -6.14
N GLU A 290 -4.35 -6.89 -5.33
CA GLU A 290 -3.09 -6.16 -5.34
C GLU A 290 -2.01 -6.92 -4.56
N PRO A 291 -0.73 -6.53 -4.66
CA PRO A 291 0.33 -7.11 -3.87
C PRO A 291 -0.02 -7.12 -2.37
N ILE A 292 0.27 -8.25 -1.70
CA ILE A 292 -0.13 -8.48 -0.31
C ILE A 292 0.38 -7.39 0.66
N ASP A 293 1.51 -6.78 0.36
CA ASP A 293 2.08 -5.68 1.14
C ASP A 293 1.27 -4.37 1.11
N ARG A 294 0.21 -4.31 0.28
CA ARG A 294 -0.78 -3.23 0.26
C ARG A 294 -2.02 -3.52 1.12
N ASN A 295 -2.17 -4.76 1.60
CA ASN A 295 -3.32 -5.14 2.42
C ASN A 295 -3.18 -4.62 3.84
N VAL A 296 -3.98 -3.62 4.19
CA VAL A 296 -4.05 -3.07 5.55
C VAL A 296 -5.27 -3.63 6.25
N PHE A 297 -5.05 -4.30 7.39
CA PHE A 297 -6.10 -4.95 8.16
C PHE A 297 -7.19 -3.95 8.59
N GLY A 298 -8.43 -4.22 8.16
CA GLY A 298 -9.60 -3.41 8.50
C GLY A 298 -9.65 -2.03 7.81
N LEU A 299 -8.84 -1.77 6.77
CA LEU A 299 -8.86 -0.49 6.07
C LEU A 299 -10.26 -0.17 5.53
N LEU A 300 -10.83 -1.08 4.75
CA LEU A 300 -12.09 -0.85 4.03
C LEU A 300 -13.33 -0.85 4.92
N ASP A 301 -13.19 -1.22 6.19
CA ASP A 301 -14.26 -1.07 7.16
C ASP A 301 -14.59 0.40 7.44
N GLN A 302 -13.58 1.27 7.39
CA GLN A 302 -13.73 2.69 7.72
C GLN A 302 -13.22 3.65 6.64
N PHE A 303 -12.31 3.23 5.76
CA PHE A 303 -11.61 4.10 4.82
C PHE A 303 -11.61 3.54 3.40
N GLY A 304 -11.97 4.36 2.43
CA GLY A 304 -11.58 4.30 1.04
C GLY A 304 -10.79 5.55 0.70
N ASP A 305 -10.33 5.69 -0.54
CA ASP A 305 -9.53 6.85 -0.92
C ASP A 305 -10.31 8.17 -0.80
N ALA A 306 -11.62 8.15 -1.02
CA ALA A 306 -12.49 9.32 -0.79
C ALA A 306 -12.50 9.73 0.69
N GLU A 307 -12.65 8.80 1.63
CA GLU A 307 -12.58 9.10 3.07
C GLU A 307 -11.19 9.59 3.47
N LEU A 308 -10.12 9.04 2.89
CA LEU A 308 -8.76 9.52 3.11
C LEU A 308 -8.57 10.97 2.63
N ALA A 309 -9.13 11.30 1.45
CA ALA A 309 -9.14 12.67 0.94
C ALA A 309 -9.84 13.64 1.92
N THR A 310 -10.91 13.19 2.58
CA THR A 310 -11.57 14.03 3.61
C THR A 310 -10.72 14.27 4.84
N LEU A 311 -9.77 13.38 5.20
CA LEU A 311 -8.79 13.63 6.26
C LEU A 311 -7.74 14.68 5.87
N VAL A 312 -7.49 14.85 4.58
CA VAL A 312 -6.62 15.93 4.08
C VAL A 312 -7.33 17.29 4.14
N SER A 313 -8.63 17.31 3.85
CA SER A 313 -9.42 18.54 3.93
C SER A 313 -9.30 19.26 5.29
N PRO A 314 -9.32 20.63 5.35
CA PRO A 314 -9.52 21.57 4.25
C PRO A 314 -8.24 21.97 3.51
N ARG A 315 -7.13 21.25 3.71
CA ARG A 315 -5.86 21.50 3.02
C ARG A 315 -5.96 21.10 1.56
N PRO A 316 -5.22 21.76 0.64
CA PRO A 316 -5.22 21.41 -0.77
C PRO A 316 -4.80 19.95 -1.02
N LEU A 317 -5.59 19.25 -1.84
CA LEU A 317 -5.29 17.93 -2.38
C LEU A 317 -5.36 17.99 -3.91
N VAL A 318 -4.27 17.64 -4.57
CA VAL A 318 -4.20 17.56 -6.03
C VAL A 318 -4.13 16.08 -6.41
N ILE A 319 -5.09 15.63 -7.21
CA ILE A 319 -5.14 14.26 -7.72
C ILE A 319 -4.89 14.32 -9.22
N GLU A 320 -3.78 13.73 -9.66
CA GLU A 320 -3.50 13.55 -11.07
C GLU A 320 -4.04 12.18 -11.51
N ASN A 321 -5.06 12.21 -12.38
CA ASN A 321 -5.67 10.99 -12.94
C ASN A 321 -4.72 10.35 -13.96
N ARG A 322 -3.68 9.69 -13.48
CA ARG A 322 -2.69 8.96 -14.25
C ARG A 322 -2.78 7.47 -13.95
N SER A 323 -2.46 6.64 -14.92
CA SER A 323 -2.40 5.18 -14.73
C SER A 323 -1.41 4.81 -13.62
N PHE A 324 -1.75 3.79 -12.86
CA PHE A 324 -0.82 3.13 -11.93
C PHE A 324 0.41 2.62 -12.68
N PRO A 325 1.56 2.48 -11.99
CA PRO A 325 2.66 1.71 -12.52
C PRO A 325 2.19 0.31 -12.91
N LYS A 326 2.60 -0.16 -14.08
CA LYS A 326 2.33 -1.57 -14.45
C LYS A 326 3.25 -2.46 -13.65
N VAL A 327 2.70 -3.19 -12.71
CA VAL A 327 3.43 -4.14 -11.87
C VAL A 327 2.78 -5.49 -12.02
N SER A 328 3.60 -6.49 -12.39
CA SER A 328 3.23 -7.89 -12.38
C SER A 328 4.28 -8.65 -11.57
N LEU A 329 3.86 -9.25 -10.48
CA LEU A 329 4.73 -9.93 -9.54
C LEU A 329 4.52 -11.44 -9.64
N PRO A 330 5.46 -12.19 -10.24
CA PRO A 330 5.47 -13.65 -10.12
C PRO A 330 5.78 -14.00 -8.67
N SER A 331 4.92 -14.82 -8.04
CA SER A 331 5.13 -15.27 -6.68
C SER A 331 5.49 -16.75 -6.64
N GLN A 332 6.48 -17.10 -5.82
CA GLN A 332 6.80 -18.50 -5.48
C GLN A 332 6.18 -18.95 -4.15
N GLY A 333 5.66 -18.04 -3.35
CA GLY A 333 5.12 -18.32 -2.01
C GLY A 333 3.72 -17.75 -1.77
N GLY A 334 3.12 -17.11 -2.75
CA GLY A 334 1.77 -16.55 -2.71
C GLY A 334 1.18 -16.46 -4.11
N ALA A 335 -0.02 -15.91 -4.24
CA ALA A 335 -0.62 -15.67 -5.55
C ALA A 335 0.15 -14.60 -6.34
N PRO A 336 0.26 -14.70 -7.66
CA PRO A 336 0.67 -13.59 -8.50
C PRO A 336 -0.25 -12.39 -8.24
N ALA A 337 0.31 -11.19 -8.23
CA ALA A 337 -0.45 -9.98 -8.00
C ALA A 337 -0.16 -8.95 -9.08
N GLU A 338 -1.17 -8.18 -9.42
CA GLU A 338 -1.07 -7.08 -10.38
C GLU A 338 -1.63 -5.81 -9.76
N LEU A 339 -1.07 -4.67 -10.12
CA LEU A 339 -1.70 -3.39 -9.82
C LEU A 339 -2.77 -3.13 -10.88
N ALA A 340 -4.00 -3.00 -10.45
CA ALA A 340 -5.11 -2.65 -11.31
C ALA A 340 -4.96 -1.21 -11.83
N ALA A 341 -5.43 -0.96 -13.05
CA ALA A 341 -5.60 0.40 -13.54
C ALA A 341 -6.58 1.16 -12.62
N PRO A 342 -6.36 2.44 -12.33
CA PRO A 342 -7.28 3.21 -11.50
C PRO A 342 -8.65 3.24 -12.19
N ILE A 343 -9.68 3.09 -11.39
CA ILE A 343 -11.02 3.49 -11.76
C ILE A 343 -11.00 5.02 -11.83
N ASP A 344 -11.73 5.58 -12.77
CA ASP A 344 -11.83 7.02 -13.00
C ASP A 344 -12.01 7.77 -11.67
N ALA A 345 -10.98 8.50 -11.25
CA ALA A 345 -10.96 9.23 -9.99
C ALA A 345 -12.09 10.28 -9.87
N LEU A 346 -12.74 10.63 -10.99
CA LEU A 346 -13.89 11.53 -11.00
C LEU A 346 -15.20 10.83 -10.59
N LYS A 347 -15.19 9.50 -10.43
CA LYS A 347 -16.35 8.72 -9.98
C LYS A 347 -16.32 8.36 -8.50
N GLU A 348 -15.21 8.58 -7.82
CA GLU A 348 -15.08 8.48 -6.38
C GLU A 348 -15.35 9.85 -5.70
#